data_13f7506e0c2b6b964d60821e92bb9734
#
_entry.id   13f7506e0c2b6b964d60821e92bb9734
#
_cell.length_a   1.000
_cell.length_b   1.000
_cell.length_c   1.000
_cell.angle_alpha   90.00
_cell.angle_beta   90.00
_cell.angle_gamma   90.00
#
_symmetry.space_group_name_H-M   'P 1'
#
loop_
_entity.id
_entity.type
_entity.pdbx_description
1 polymer ?
#
loop_
_entity_poly.entity_id
_entity_poly.type
_entity_poly.pdbx_seq_one_letter_code
_entity_poly.pdbx_strand_id
1 'polypeptide(L)'
;MSKHSNSAGRAPGHVQLISSAVAALLLAGCAGNSAQKAEKAHEAAVYNVQLGVAYMNQGDLERAKDKLDRALQQDPNSADVHSARAQLFARLGNKDKADAEYRAALRFAPNDPRMINNYAVYLCQNGRSEEGVKRFLEAARNPIYPTPEAAYTNAGVCLRAAKRDEEARVDFQRALQLRPNFAEAQFQLANLQFDHGELAPARAGIDGFIGTYNATADLLLLGVRVARAQGDRIAAQRYARKLQLDFPGTDQARALAALGAG
;
A
#
# COMPACT_ATOMS: atom_id res chain seq x y z
N MET A 1 57.51 13.33 -81.58
CA MET A 1 57.95 14.36 -80.61
C MET A 1 56.87 14.47 -79.57
N SER A 2 57.05 13.80 -78.48
CA SER A 2 57.47 14.25 -77.14
C SER A 2 56.42 15.10 -76.41
N LYS A 3 55.88 14.69 -75.35
CA LYS A 3 56.37 14.77 -74.00
C LYS A 3 55.38 14.07 -73.04
N HIS A 4 55.90 13.23 -72.16
CA HIS A 4 55.26 12.76 -70.94
C HIS A 4 55.13 13.90 -69.95
N SER A 5 54.04 13.90 -69.21
CA SER A 5 54.00 14.55 -67.87
C SER A 5 53.29 13.66 -66.89
N ASN A 6 54.07 13.26 -65.91
CA ASN A 6 53.71 12.49 -64.74
C ASN A 6 52.97 13.41 -63.77
N SER A 7 51.83 13.01 -63.24
CA SER A 7 51.23 13.63 -62.04
C SER A 7 50.96 12.57 -60.98
N ALA A 8 51.73 12.64 -59.92
CA ALA A 8 51.62 11.82 -58.73
C ALA A 8 50.31 12.15 -57.98
N GLY A 9 49.45 11.17 -57.84
CA GLY A 9 48.28 11.22 -56.99
C GLY A 9 48.68 11.06 -55.52
N ARG A 10 48.42 12.06 -54.73
CA ARG A 10 48.43 12.01 -53.27
C ARG A 10 47.17 11.26 -52.73
N ALA A 11 47.37 10.22 -51.97
CA ALA A 11 46.32 9.58 -51.20
C ALA A 11 45.98 10.46 -49.96
N PRO A 12 44.70 10.75 -49.69
CA PRO A 12 44.28 11.28 -48.43
C PRO A 12 43.57 10.21 -47.59
N GLY A 13 43.89 10.11 -46.32
CA GLY A 13 42.78 9.74 -45.49
C GLY A 13 42.91 8.56 -44.53
N HIS A 14 44.02 8.36 -43.83
CA HIS A 14 43.98 7.47 -42.65
C HIS A 14 43.93 8.19 -41.29
N VAL A 15 44.00 9.52 -41.25
CA VAL A 15 44.04 10.28 -40.00
C VAL A 15 42.63 10.64 -39.44
N GLN A 16 41.61 10.74 -40.31
CA GLN A 16 40.25 11.14 -39.86
C GLN A 16 39.41 10.03 -39.23
N LEU A 17 39.69 8.76 -39.51
CA LEU A 17 38.92 7.64 -38.95
C LEU A 17 39.28 7.32 -37.49
N ILE A 18 40.50 7.63 -37.03
CA ILE A 18 40.95 7.35 -35.66
C ILE A 18 40.36 8.37 -34.67
N SER A 19 40.17 9.63 -35.03
CA SER A 19 39.57 10.65 -34.17
C SER A 19 38.08 10.37 -33.83
N SER A 20 37.31 9.81 -34.79
CA SER A 20 35.89 9.54 -34.56
C SER A 20 35.65 8.33 -33.62
N ALA A 21 36.53 7.33 -33.70
CA ALA A 21 36.43 6.14 -32.84
C ALA A 21 36.79 6.42 -31.39
N VAL A 22 37.78 7.28 -31.13
CA VAL A 22 38.19 7.68 -29.75
C VAL A 22 37.12 8.55 -29.09
N ALA A 23 36.49 9.47 -29.84
CA ALA A 23 35.39 10.29 -29.32
C ALA A 23 34.16 9.44 -28.92
N ALA A 24 33.82 8.40 -29.69
CA ALA A 24 32.71 7.48 -29.41
C ALA A 24 32.99 6.62 -28.15
N LEU A 25 34.23 6.18 -27.94
CA LEU A 25 34.63 5.42 -26.74
C LEU A 25 34.61 6.25 -25.47
N LEU A 26 34.97 7.53 -25.53
CA LEU A 26 34.92 8.43 -24.36
C LEU A 26 33.47 8.76 -23.95
N LEU A 27 32.55 8.90 -24.93
CA LEU A 27 31.14 9.13 -24.63
C LEU A 27 30.46 7.89 -24.01
N ALA A 28 30.79 6.68 -24.46
CA ALA A 28 30.28 5.43 -23.89
C ALA A 28 30.78 5.19 -22.46
N GLY A 29 32.02 5.55 -22.14
CA GLY A 29 32.57 5.44 -20.79
C GLY A 29 31.90 6.38 -19.78
N CYS A 30 31.57 7.62 -20.18
CA CYS A 30 30.87 8.58 -19.32
C CYS A 30 29.41 8.18 -19.06
N ALA A 31 28.72 7.63 -20.05
CA ALA A 31 27.33 7.16 -19.93
C ALA A 31 27.24 5.95 -18.97
N GLY A 32 28.17 5.00 -19.07
CA GLY A 32 28.20 3.84 -18.16
C GLY A 32 28.42 4.22 -16.71
N ASN A 33 29.31 5.17 -16.44
CA ASN A 33 29.61 5.62 -15.07
C ASN A 33 28.45 6.43 -14.46
N SER A 34 27.74 7.23 -15.27
CA SER A 34 26.56 7.98 -14.81
C SER A 34 25.36 7.06 -14.49
N ALA A 35 25.12 6.03 -15.31
CA ALA A 35 24.06 5.04 -15.06
C ALA A 35 24.34 4.23 -13.79
N GLN A 36 25.57 3.75 -13.59
CA GLN A 36 25.95 3.03 -12.38
C GLN A 36 25.85 3.90 -11.12
N LYS A 37 26.17 5.20 -11.19
CA LYS A 37 26.03 6.14 -10.09
C LYS A 37 24.53 6.37 -9.77
N ALA A 38 23.66 6.48 -10.78
CA ALA A 38 22.22 6.62 -10.59
C ALA A 38 21.60 5.37 -9.95
N GLU A 39 22.01 4.17 -10.39
CA GLU A 39 21.59 2.91 -9.80
C GLU A 39 21.96 2.80 -8.32
N LYS A 40 23.20 3.08 -7.95
CA LYS A 40 23.63 3.10 -6.55
C LYS A 40 22.87 4.14 -5.72
N ALA A 41 22.55 5.29 -6.29
CA ALA A 41 21.78 6.32 -5.61
C ALA A 41 20.33 5.84 -5.38
N HIS A 42 19.74 5.17 -6.36
CA HIS A 42 18.41 4.57 -6.22
C HIS A 42 18.40 3.48 -5.13
N GLU A 43 19.35 2.55 -5.14
CA GLU A 43 19.48 1.50 -4.10
C GLU A 43 19.62 2.13 -2.69
N ALA A 44 20.43 3.15 -2.56
CA ALA A 44 20.60 3.88 -1.29
C ALA A 44 19.30 4.59 -0.87
N ALA A 45 18.53 5.14 -1.81
CA ALA A 45 17.21 5.73 -1.55
C ALA A 45 16.23 4.68 -1.04
N VAL A 46 16.13 3.52 -1.69
CA VAL A 46 15.29 2.40 -1.27
C VAL A 46 15.63 1.98 0.18
N TYR A 47 16.90 1.82 0.50
CA TYR A 47 17.32 1.48 1.86
C TYR A 47 16.92 2.55 2.89
N ASN A 48 17.11 3.84 2.56
CA ASN A 48 16.70 4.93 3.44
C ASN A 48 15.17 5.01 3.59
N VAL A 49 14.38 4.68 2.56
CA VAL A 49 12.91 4.54 2.68
C VAL A 49 12.55 3.45 3.67
N GLN A 50 13.16 2.27 3.57
CA GLN A 50 12.90 1.15 4.50
C GLN A 50 13.22 1.53 5.95
N LEU A 51 14.36 2.18 6.19
CA LEU A 51 14.72 2.68 7.52
C LEU A 51 13.74 3.76 8.01
N GLY A 52 13.35 4.69 7.14
CA GLY A 52 12.38 5.73 7.47
C GLY A 52 11.04 5.15 7.90
N VAL A 53 10.53 4.16 7.14
CA VAL A 53 9.29 3.43 7.48
C VAL A 53 9.45 2.66 8.80
N ALA A 54 10.59 2.00 9.03
CA ALA A 54 10.85 1.30 10.28
C ALA A 54 10.83 2.26 11.49
N TYR A 55 11.49 3.42 11.39
CA TYR A 55 11.44 4.44 12.44
C TYR A 55 10.04 5.03 12.64
N MET A 56 9.26 5.26 11.58
CA MET A 56 7.85 5.65 11.70
C MET A 56 7.03 4.62 12.50
N ASN A 57 7.27 3.33 12.27
CA ASN A 57 6.55 2.27 12.99
C ASN A 57 6.97 2.17 14.47
N GLN A 58 8.18 2.62 14.82
CA GLN A 58 8.64 2.77 16.20
C GLN A 58 8.18 4.08 16.86
N GLY A 59 7.51 4.98 16.14
CA GLY A 59 7.11 6.30 16.62
C GLY A 59 8.22 7.35 16.57
N ASP A 60 9.41 6.99 16.10
CA ASP A 60 10.54 7.92 15.99
C ASP A 60 10.48 8.72 14.68
N LEU A 61 9.64 9.76 14.70
CA LEU A 61 9.37 10.56 13.52
C LEU A 61 10.56 11.46 13.13
N GLU A 62 11.45 11.77 14.05
CA GLU A 62 12.64 12.59 13.78
C GLU A 62 13.66 11.79 12.96
N ARG A 63 14.01 10.57 13.42
CA ARG A 63 14.90 9.69 12.64
C ARG A 63 14.25 9.26 11.32
N ALA A 64 12.95 9.03 11.30
CA ALA A 64 12.24 8.77 10.06
C ALA A 64 12.42 9.91 9.05
N LYS A 65 12.28 11.16 9.51
CA LYS A 65 12.48 12.35 8.67
C LYS A 65 13.90 12.43 8.10
N ASP A 66 14.93 12.24 8.93
CA ASP A 66 16.33 12.24 8.46
C ASP A 66 16.54 11.23 7.33
N LYS A 67 16.05 9.98 7.51
CA LYS A 67 16.21 8.93 6.49
C LYS A 67 15.46 9.25 5.20
N LEU A 68 14.24 9.74 5.31
CA LEU A 68 13.43 10.06 4.14
C LEU A 68 13.91 11.32 3.41
N ASP A 69 14.50 12.30 4.11
CA ASP A 69 15.14 13.45 3.48
C ASP A 69 16.40 13.03 2.70
N ARG A 70 17.18 12.09 3.23
CA ARG A 70 18.32 11.49 2.49
C ARG A 70 17.83 10.70 1.27
N ALA A 71 16.77 9.91 1.41
CA ALA A 71 16.18 9.20 0.28
C ALA A 71 15.78 10.16 -0.85
N LEU A 72 15.15 11.30 -0.52
CA LEU A 72 14.77 12.31 -1.50
C LEU A 72 15.99 12.95 -2.20
N GLN A 73 17.08 13.17 -1.47
CA GLN A 73 18.33 13.69 -2.08
C GLN A 73 18.97 12.69 -3.04
N GLN A 74 18.82 11.38 -2.76
CA GLN A 74 19.40 10.30 -3.55
C GLN A 74 18.57 9.99 -4.80
N ASP A 75 17.24 9.96 -4.67
CA ASP A 75 16.32 9.73 -5.78
C ASP A 75 15.08 10.64 -5.67
N PRO A 76 15.19 11.88 -6.18
CA PRO A 76 14.12 12.89 -6.07
C PRO A 76 12.89 12.59 -6.94
N ASN A 77 12.95 11.60 -7.84
CA ASN A 77 11.87 11.23 -8.72
C ASN A 77 11.21 9.89 -8.35
N SER A 78 11.63 9.29 -7.25
CA SER A 78 11.08 8.01 -6.78
C SER A 78 9.68 8.19 -6.18
N ALA A 79 8.69 7.50 -6.74
CA ALA A 79 7.33 7.47 -6.21
C ALA A 79 7.28 6.88 -4.78
N ASP A 80 8.11 5.86 -4.49
CA ASP A 80 8.19 5.26 -3.17
C ASP A 80 8.73 6.24 -2.11
N VAL A 81 9.74 7.04 -2.47
CA VAL A 81 10.26 8.10 -1.59
C VAL A 81 9.17 9.11 -1.25
N HIS A 82 8.48 9.63 -2.27
CA HIS A 82 7.40 10.60 -2.06
C HIS A 82 6.25 10.00 -1.27
N SER A 83 5.84 8.76 -1.53
CA SER A 83 4.79 8.06 -0.78
C SER A 83 5.16 7.88 0.70
N ALA A 84 6.41 7.50 1.02
CA ALA A 84 6.86 7.37 2.39
C ALA A 84 6.93 8.73 3.11
N ARG A 85 7.40 9.77 2.43
CA ARG A 85 7.40 11.16 2.96
C ARG A 85 5.98 11.66 3.22
N ALA A 86 5.04 11.35 2.33
CA ALA A 86 3.64 11.69 2.53
C ALA A 86 3.07 11.07 3.82
N GLN A 87 3.36 9.79 4.05
CA GLN A 87 2.97 9.09 5.28
C GLN A 87 3.60 9.74 6.53
N LEU A 88 4.88 10.12 6.46
CA LEU A 88 5.55 10.84 7.54
C LEU A 88 4.85 12.17 7.84
N PHE A 89 4.60 13.00 6.82
CA PHE A 89 3.93 14.29 7.01
C PHE A 89 2.50 14.13 7.53
N ALA A 90 1.79 13.08 7.11
CA ALA A 90 0.47 12.76 7.67
C ALA A 90 0.57 12.46 9.17
N ARG A 91 1.55 11.65 9.63
CA ARG A 91 1.78 11.37 11.06
C ARG A 91 2.22 12.61 11.85
N LEU A 92 2.94 13.53 11.22
CA LEU A 92 3.31 14.84 11.79
C LEU A 92 2.15 15.85 11.80
N GLY A 93 0.96 15.50 11.29
CA GLY A 93 -0.19 16.39 11.19
C GLY A 93 -0.09 17.46 10.12
N ASN A 94 0.95 17.43 9.27
CA ASN A 94 1.13 18.41 8.19
C ASN A 94 0.39 17.95 6.92
N LYS A 95 -0.91 18.26 6.88
CA LYS A 95 -1.81 17.82 5.82
C LYS A 95 -1.42 18.31 4.44
N ASP A 96 -0.97 19.57 4.32
CA ASP A 96 -0.62 20.18 3.04
C ASP A 96 0.61 19.50 2.42
N LYS A 97 1.64 19.27 3.24
CA LYS A 97 2.84 18.55 2.77
C LYS A 97 2.52 17.09 2.44
N ALA A 98 1.70 16.42 3.24
CA ALA A 98 1.29 15.05 2.95
C ALA A 98 0.57 14.95 1.60
N ASP A 99 -0.42 15.83 1.33
CA ASP A 99 -1.15 15.85 0.06
C ASP A 99 -0.22 16.15 -1.13
N ALA A 100 0.69 17.12 -0.98
CA ALA A 100 1.67 17.46 -2.01
C ALA A 100 2.60 16.29 -2.36
N GLU A 101 3.08 15.56 -1.36
CA GLU A 101 3.96 14.40 -1.54
C GLU A 101 3.19 13.20 -2.15
N TYR A 102 1.94 12.92 -1.74
CA TYR A 102 1.14 11.89 -2.41
C TYR A 102 0.88 12.22 -3.88
N ARG A 103 0.59 13.47 -4.20
CA ARG A 103 0.46 13.91 -5.60
C ARG A 103 1.78 13.80 -6.37
N ALA A 104 2.91 14.04 -5.71
CA ALA A 104 4.22 13.83 -6.31
C ALA A 104 4.46 12.35 -6.62
N ALA A 105 4.14 11.44 -5.69
CA ALA A 105 4.22 9.99 -5.93
C ALA A 105 3.41 9.58 -7.17
N LEU A 106 2.17 10.07 -7.30
CA LEU A 106 1.32 9.78 -8.46
C LEU A 106 1.81 10.45 -9.76
N ARG A 107 2.56 11.56 -9.73
CA ARG A 107 3.18 12.11 -10.94
C ARG A 107 4.27 11.21 -11.49
N PHE A 108 5.07 10.60 -10.61
CA PHE A 108 6.16 9.71 -11.01
C PHE A 108 5.69 8.28 -11.33
N ALA A 109 4.60 7.83 -10.71
CA ALA A 109 4.00 6.51 -10.96
C ALA A 109 2.47 6.62 -11.06
N PRO A 110 1.92 7.20 -12.14
CA PRO A 110 0.48 7.53 -12.23
C PRO A 110 -0.43 6.31 -12.27
N ASN A 111 0.06 5.17 -12.73
CA ASN A 111 -0.70 3.93 -12.85
C ASN A 111 -0.27 2.86 -11.83
N ASP A 112 0.58 3.19 -10.86
CA ASP A 112 0.95 2.25 -9.79
C ASP A 112 -0.20 2.14 -8.78
N PRO A 113 -0.88 0.99 -8.71
CA PRO A 113 -2.03 0.82 -7.83
C PRO A 113 -1.67 0.92 -6.34
N ARG A 114 -0.41 0.69 -5.96
CA ARG A 114 0.07 0.87 -4.59
C ARG A 114 0.05 2.35 -4.20
N MET A 115 0.56 3.21 -5.10
CA MET A 115 0.58 4.67 -4.89
C MET A 115 -0.85 5.22 -4.84
N ILE A 116 -1.72 4.75 -5.74
CA ILE A 116 -3.14 5.12 -5.77
C ILE A 116 -3.81 4.72 -4.45
N ASN A 117 -3.62 3.48 -4.00
CA ASN A 117 -4.19 2.98 -2.74
C ASN A 117 -3.66 3.75 -1.52
N ASN A 118 -2.37 4.04 -1.44
CA ASN A 118 -1.80 4.78 -0.32
C ASN A 118 -2.38 6.20 -0.20
N TYR A 119 -2.54 6.88 -1.33
CA TYR A 119 -3.20 8.18 -1.33
C TYR A 119 -4.68 8.08 -0.96
N ALA A 120 -5.38 7.04 -1.40
CA ALA A 120 -6.78 6.79 -1.04
C ALA A 120 -6.96 6.65 0.48
N VAL A 121 -6.08 5.89 1.15
CA VAL A 121 -6.08 5.77 2.63
C VAL A 121 -5.99 7.14 3.28
N TYR A 122 -5.02 7.95 2.85
CA TYR A 122 -4.84 9.30 3.38
C TYR A 122 -6.08 10.19 3.16
N LEU A 123 -6.68 10.15 1.96
CA LEU A 123 -7.86 10.92 1.64
C LEU A 123 -9.02 10.58 2.57
N CYS A 124 -9.28 9.30 2.79
CA CYS A 124 -10.34 8.83 3.68
C CYS A 124 -10.11 9.24 5.14
N GLN A 125 -8.88 9.10 5.63
CA GLN A 125 -8.53 9.50 7.01
C GLN A 125 -8.68 11.01 7.24
N ASN A 126 -8.65 11.81 6.17
CA ASN A 126 -8.83 13.27 6.24
C ASN A 126 -10.21 13.76 5.79
N GLY A 127 -11.22 12.88 5.75
CA GLY A 127 -12.61 13.22 5.46
C GLY A 127 -12.92 13.46 3.98
N ARG A 128 -11.96 13.20 3.07
CA ARG A 128 -12.15 13.28 1.60
C ARG A 128 -12.63 11.94 1.06
N SER A 129 -13.72 11.43 1.64
CA SER A 129 -14.18 10.05 1.42
C SER A 129 -14.53 9.75 -0.04
N GLU A 130 -15.17 10.66 -0.76
CA GLU A 130 -15.52 10.44 -2.17
C GLU A 130 -14.29 10.25 -3.05
N GLU A 131 -13.27 11.10 -2.85
CA GLU A 131 -12.01 10.98 -3.59
C GLU A 131 -11.27 9.70 -3.21
N GLY A 132 -11.24 9.37 -1.91
CA GLY A 132 -10.61 8.16 -1.38
C GLY A 132 -11.23 6.90 -1.95
N VAL A 133 -12.56 6.78 -1.92
CA VAL A 133 -13.30 5.65 -2.50
C VAL A 133 -13.03 5.51 -3.99
N LYS A 134 -13.09 6.62 -4.75
CA LYS A 134 -12.77 6.61 -6.17
C LYS A 134 -11.38 6.05 -6.45
N ARG A 135 -10.37 6.45 -5.66
CA ARG A 135 -8.99 5.97 -5.78
C ARG A 135 -8.84 4.50 -5.37
N PHE A 136 -9.51 4.05 -4.31
CA PHE A 136 -9.50 2.64 -3.95
C PHE A 136 -10.05 1.77 -5.07
N LEU A 137 -11.19 2.14 -5.66
CA LEU A 137 -11.81 1.41 -6.76
C LEU A 137 -10.96 1.47 -8.04
N GLU A 138 -10.22 2.56 -8.28
CA GLU A 138 -9.23 2.66 -9.34
C GLU A 138 -8.10 1.64 -9.13
N ALA A 139 -7.52 1.58 -7.93
CA ALA A 139 -6.50 0.60 -7.58
C ALA A 139 -7.01 -0.84 -7.69
N ALA A 140 -8.21 -1.12 -7.15
CA ALA A 140 -8.80 -2.46 -7.15
C ALA A 140 -9.08 -3.03 -8.56
N ARG A 141 -9.35 -2.15 -9.53
CA ARG A 141 -9.60 -2.53 -10.94
C ARG A 141 -8.31 -2.70 -11.74
N ASN A 142 -7.17 -2.32 -11.21
CA ASN A 142 -5.89 -2.47 -11.90
C ASN A 142 -5.49 -3.95 -11.90
N PRO A 143 -5.30 -4.59 -13.08
CA PRO A 143 -5.04 -6.03 -13.17
C PRO A 143 -3.71 -6.47 -12.57
N ILE A 144 -2.75 -5.55 -12.40
CA ILE A 144 -1.46 -5.85 -11.77
C ILE A 144 -1.46 -5.63 -10.24
N TYR A 145 -2.59 -5.18 -9.66
CA TYR A 145 -2.66 -4.98 -8.22
C TYR A 145 -2.76 -6.33 -7.48
N PRO A 146 -1.80 -6.65 -6.60
CA PRO A 146 -1.75 -7.99 -6.00
C PRO A 146 -2.83 -8.25 -4.95
N THR A 147 -3.47 -7.20 -4.44
CA THR A 147 -4.43 -7.29 -3.32
C THR A 147 -5.70 -6.46 -3.57
N PRO A 148 -6.44 -6.72 -4.67
CA PRO A 148 -7.63 -5.95 -4.98
C PRO A 148 -8.73 -6.09 -3.90
N GLU A 149 -8.80 -7.23 -3.20
CA GLU A 149 -9.70 -7.45 -2.08
C GLU A 149 -9.43 -6.48 -0.92
N ALA A 150 -8.17 -6.13 -0.67
CA ALA A 150 -7.82 -5.16 0.37
C ALA A 150 -8.29 -3.74 -0.02
N ALA A 151 -8.17 -3.36 -1.30
CA ALA A 151 -8.64 -2.06 -1.76
C ALA A 151 -10.17 -1.95 -1.69
N TYR A 152 -10.93 -2.99 -2.07
CA TYR A 152 -12.38 -3.00 -1.87
C TYR A 152 -12.74 -2.92 -0.38
N THR A 153 -12.05 -3.64 0.49
CA THR A 153 -12.28 -3.56 1.94
C THR A 153 -12.03 -2.15 2.47
N ASN A 154 -10.93 -1.52 2.06
CA ASN A 154 -10.61 -0.15 2.45
C ASN A 154 -11.65 0.86 1.91
N ALA A 155 -12.14 0.68 0.69
CA ALA A 155 -13.23 1.48 0.13
C ALA A 155 -14.50 1.36 0.99
N GLY A 156 -14.88 0.14 1.36
CA GLY A 156 -16.01 -0.13 2.26
C GLY A 156 -15.85 0.53 3.63
N VAL A 157 -14.67 0.44 4.24
CA VAL A 157 -14.38 1.12 5.52
C VAL A 157 -14.52 2.64 5.39
N CYS A 158 -14.02 3.20 4.29
CA CYS A 158 -14.15 4.62 3.99
C CYS A 158 -15.62 5.05 3.81
N LEU A 159 -16.42 4.24 3.12
CA LEU A 159 -17.85 4.46 2.92
C LEU A 159 -18.62 4.40 4.25
N ARG A 160 -18.31 3.45 5.14
CA ARG A 160 -18.89 3.40 6.49
C ARG A 160 -18.59 4.67 7.28
N ALA A 161 -17.37 5.16 7.24
CA ALA A 161 -17.01 6.42 7.89
C ALA A 161 -17.82 7.62 7.35
N ALA A 162 -18.20 7.56 6.07
CA ALA A 162 -19.07 8.53 5.40
C ALA A 162 -20.59 8.23 5.57
N LYS A 163 -20.98 7.21 6.37
CA LYS A 163 -22.37 6.78 6.59
C LYS A 163 -23.06 6.25 5.33
N ARG A 164 -22.31 5.69 4.39
CA ARG A 164 -22.79 5.07 3.14
C ARG A 164 -22.73 3.55 3.28
N ASP A 165 -23.48 3.02 4.23
CA ASP A 165 -23.36 1.63 4.69
C ASP A 165 -23.76 0.60 3.64
N GLU A 166 -24.76 0.89 2.79
CA GLU A 166 -25.16 -0.05 1.72
C GLU A 166 -24.08 -0.19 0.65
N GLU A 167 -23.39 0.89 0.30
CA GLU A 167 -22.28 0.82 -0.64
C GLU A 167 -21.07 0.11 -0.03
N ALA A 168 -20.82 0.33 1.26
CA ALA A 168 -19.78 -0.39 1.99
C ALA A 168 -20.03 -1.91 2.01
N ARG A 169 -21.29 -2.32 2.18
CA ARG A 169 -21.71 -3.72 2.10
C ARG A 169 -21.33 -4.36 0.77
N VAL A 170 -21.62 -3.66 -0.33
CA VAL A 170 -21.28 -4.14 -1.69
C VAL A 170 -19.77 -4.33 -1.85
N ASP A 171 -18.98 -3.38 -1.36
CA ASP A 171 -17.52 -3.46 -1.48
C ASP A 171 -16.92 -4.57 -0.61
N PHE A 172 -17.43 -4.79 0.62
CA PHE A 172 -17.01 -5.95 1.44
C PHE A 172 -17.36 -7.28 0.79
N GLN A 173 -18.57 -7.40 0.22
CA GLN A 173 -18.97 -8.59 -0.52
C GLN A 173 -18.09 -8.80 -1.75
N ARG A 174 -17.72 -7.73 -2.45
CA ARG A 174 -16.81 -7.82 -3.60
C ARG A 174 -15.43 -8.30 -3.19
N ALA A 175 -14.90 -7.83 -2.07
CA ALA A 175 -13.64 -8.31 -1.50
C ALA A 175 -13.70 -9.83 -1.21
N LEU A 176 -14.78 -10.31 -0.61
CA LEU A 176 -14.99 -11.73 -0.31
C LEU A 176 -15.21 -12.60 -1.55
N GLN A 177 -15.79 -12.07 -2.63
CA GLN A 177 -15.87 -12.76 -3.92
C GLN A 177 -14.49 -12.97 -4.54
N LEU A 178 -13.58 -11.98 -4.41
CA LEU A 178 -12.22 -12.07 -4.92
C LEU A 178 -11.36 -12.99 -4.04
N ARG A 179 -11.51 -12.89 -2.74
CA ARG A 179 -10.75 -13.67 -1.76
C ARG A 179 -11.62 -14.12 -0.60
N PRO A 180 -12.24 -15.32 -0.70
CA PRO A 180 -13.20 -15.80 0.31
C PRO A 180 -12.61 -15.97 1.72
N ASN A 181 -11.29 -16.19 1.83
CA ASN A 181 -10.58 -16.30 3.12
C ASN A 181 -10.02 -14.97 3.64
N PHE A 182 -10.48 -13.83 3.13
CA PHE A 182 -10.00 -12.51 3.59
C PHE A 182 -10.74 -12.08 4.86
N ALA A 183 -10.15 -12.41 6.01
CA ALA A 183 -10.75 -12.25 7.34
C ALA A 183 -11.17 -10.80 7.63
N GLU A 184 -10.42 -9.81 7.16
CA GLU A 184 -10.74 -8.40 7.38
C GLU A 184 -12.07 -8.02 6.71
N ALA A 185 -12.30 -8.41 5.45
CA ALA A 185 -13.56 -8.15 4.77
C ALA A 185 -14.74 -8.86 5.46
N GLN A 186 -14.55 -10.10 5.91
CA GLN A 186 -15.56 -10.84 6.66
C GLN A 186 -15.89 -10.16 8.00
N PHE A 187 -14.89 -9.70 8.71
CA PHE A 187 -15.07 -8.96 9.95
C PHE A 187 -15.85 -7.66 9.73
N GLN A 188 -15.45 -6.88 8.72
CA GLN A 188 -16.10 -5.60 8.43
C GLN A 188 -17.57 -5.79 7.99
N LEU A 189 -17.85 -6.80 7.17
CA LEU A 189 -19.23 -7.12 6.75
C LEU A 189 -20.08 -7.56 7.94
N ALA A 190 -19.57 -8.49 8.76
CA ALA A 190 -20.30 -8.99 9.93
C ALA A 190 -20.50 -7.89 10.99
N ASN A 191 -19.53 -7.01 11.17
CA ASN A 191 -19.66 -5.87 12.07
C ASN A 191 -20.68 -4.85 11.58
N LEU A 192 -20.72 -4.57 10.25
CA LEU A 192 -21.75 -3.73 9.65
C LEU A 192 -23.16 -4.31 9.89
N GLN A 193 -23.33 -5.62 9.64
CA GLN A 193 -24.58 -6.33 9.89
C GLN A 193 -24.99 -6.28 11.37
N PHE A 194 -24.04 -6.48 12.28
CA PHE A 194 -24.27 -6.37 13.72
C PHE A 194 -24.76 -4.97 14.12
N ASP A 195 -24.11 -3.92 13.62
CA ASP A 195 -24.47 -2.53 13.90
C ASP A 195 -25.86 -2.15 13.39
N HIS A 196 -26.33 -2.81 12.32
CA HIS A 196 -27.70 -2.69 11.79
C HIS A 196 -28.71 -3.65 12.42
N GLY A 197 -28.32 -4.44 13.44
CA GLY A 197 -29.21 -5.41 14.10
C GLY A 197 -29.49 -6.67 13.26
N GLU A 198 -28.79 -6.87 12.16
CA GLU A 198 -28.88 -8.05 11.29
C GLU A 198 -28.10 -9.23 11.91
N LEU A 199 -28.55 -9.67 13.10
CA LEU A 199 -27.78 -10.63 13.91
C LEU A 199 -27.66 -12.02 13.26
N ALA A 200 -28.69 -12.48 12.54
CA ALA A 200 -28.64 -13.80 11.91
C ALA A 200 -27.66 -13.84 10.73
N PRO A 201 -27.66 -12.91 9.77
CA PRO A 201 -26.63 -12.83 8.73
C PRO A 201 -25.22 -12.67 9.29
N ALA A 202 -25.00 -11.79 10.29
CA ALA A 202 -23.71 -11.60 10.92
C ALA A 202 -23.17 -12.91 11.52
N ARG A 203 -24.04 -13.64 12.22
CA ARG A 203 -23.71 -14.94 12.82
C ARG A 203 -23.35 -15.98 11.74
N ALA A 204 -24.19 -16.10 10.72
CA ALA A 204 -23.97 -17.05 9.65
C ALA A 204 -22.65 -16.81 8.91
N GLY A 205 -22.32 -15.53 8.63
CA GLY A 205 -21.05 -15.15 8.03
C GLY A 205 -19.84 -15.51 8.89
N ILE A 206 -19.91 -15.26 10.21
CA ILE A 206 -18.85 -15.62 11.14
C ILE A 206 -18.69 -17.14 11.23
N ASP A 207 -19.78 -17.89 11.46
CA ASP A 207 -19.73 -19.35 11.58
C ASP A 207 -19.22 -20.01 10.29
N GLY A 208 -19.69 -19.56 9.12
CA GLY A 208 -19.21 -20.05 7.83
C GLY A 208 -17.73 -19.81 7.61
N PHE A 209 -17.25 -18.61 7.98
CA PHE A 209 -15.84 -18.27 7.83
C PHE A 209 -14.97 -19.13 8.75
N ILE A 210 -15.24 -19.17 10.05
CA ILE A 210 -14.41 -19.91 11.02
C ILE A 210 -14.54 -21.43 10.88
N GLY A 211 -15.61 -21.92 10.26
CA GLY A 211 -15.77 -23.34 9.93
C GLY A 211 -14.96 -23.78 8.73
N THR A 212 -14.55 -22.85 7.86
CA THR A 212 -13.83 -23.16 6.62
C THR A 212 -12.38 -22.66 6.65
N TYR A 213 -12.14 -21.53 7.34
CA TYR A 213 -10.84 -20.85 7.38
C TYR A 213 -10.37 -20.67 8.82
N ASN A 214 -9.14 -20.15 8.98
CA ASN A 214 -8.62 -19.82 10.30
C ASN A 214 -9.39 -18.64 10.91
N ALA A 215 -9.85 -18.82 12.14
CA ALA A 215 -10.47 -17.74 12.91
C ALA A 215 -9.45 -16.63 13.21
N THR A 216 -9.92 -15.39 13.33
CA THR A 216 -9.14 -14.28 13.90
C THR A 216 -9.73 -13.89 15.26
N ALA A 217 -8.91 -13.23 16.09
CA ALA A 217 -9.35 -12.76 17.40
C ALA A 217 -10.55 -11.79 17.29
N ASP A 218 -10.54 -10.92 16.28
CA ASP A 218 -11.62 -9.96 16.01
C ASP A 218 -12.93 -10.64 15.64
N LEU A 219 -12.90 -11.64 14.73
CA LEU A 219 -14.09 -12.41 14.37
C LEU A 219 -14.66 -13.18 15.55
N LEU A 220 -13.80 -13.76 16.40
CA LEU A 220 -14.26 -14.49 17.58
C LEU A 220 -14.89 -13.56 18.61
N LEU A 221 -14.29 -12.38 18.87
CA LEU A 221 -14.86 -11.39 19.77
C LEU A 221 -16.20 -10.86 19.25
N LEU A 222 -16.29 -10.57 17.94
CA LEU A 222 -17.55 -10.18 17.29
C LEU A 222 -18.58 -11.30 17.40
N GLY A 223 -18.18 -12.56 17.20
CA GLY A 223 -19.05 -13.73 17.39
C GLY A 223 -19.63 -13.83 18.80
N VAL A 224 -18.85 -13.52 19.85
CA VAL A 224 -19.35 -13.42 21.23
C VAL A 224 -20.42 -12.34 21.35
N ARG A 225 -20.17 -11.15 20.79
CA ARG A 225 -21.11 -10.00 20.83
C ARG A 225 -22.44 -10.33 20.12
N VAL A 226 -22.34 -10.88 18.92
CA VAL A 226 -23.51 -11.28 18.11
C VAL A 226 -24.32 -12.35 18.82
N ALA A 227 -23.68 -13.42 19.33
CA ALA A 227 -24.36 -14.50 20.05
C ALA A 227 -25.05 -14.02 21.33
N ARG A 228 -24.41 -13.13 22.08
CA ARG A 228 -25.04 -12.49 23.26
C ARG A 228 -26.25 -11.65 22.88
N ALA A 229 -26.17 -10.87 21.82
CA ALA A 229 -27.30 -10.08 21.32
C ALA A 229 -28.49 -10.96 20.88
N GLN A 230 -28.21 -12.19 20.41
CA GLN A 230 -29.21 -13.20 20.09
C GLN A 230 -29.74 -13.96 21.32
N GLY A 231 -29.17 -13.78 22.53
CA GLY A 231 -29.48 -14.58 23.71
C GLY A 231 -28.88 -15.99 23.71
N ASP A 232 -28.03 -16.32 22.71
CA ASP A 232 -27.39 -17.65 22.59
C ASP A 232 -26.13 -17.73 23.46
N ARG A 233 -26.33 -18.08 24.73
CA ARG A 233 -25.25 -18.23 25.73
C ARG A 233 -24.26 -19.33 25.36
N ILE A 234 -24.73 -20.43 24.75
CA ILE A 234 -23.89 -21.57 24.39
C ILE A 234 -22.90 -21.16 23.30
N ALA A 235 -23.38 -20.51 22.27
CA ALA A 235 -22.51 -20.03 21.21
C ALA A 235 -21.54 -18.93 21.69
N ALA A 236 -22.02 -18.00 22.54
CA ALA A 236 -21.14 -16.98 23.13
C ALA A 236 -19.98 -17.61 23.90
N GLN A 237 -20.25 -18.65 24.72
CA GLN A 237 -19.23 -19.40 25.44
C GLN A 237 -18.27 -20.14 24.49
N ARG A 238 -18.77 -20.73 23.39
CA ARG A 238 -17.94 -21.42 22.38
C ARG A 238 -16.94 -20.45 21.75
N TYR A 239 -17.37 -19.27 21.30
CA TYR A 239 -16.48 -18.26 20.75
C TYR A 239 -15.49 -17.72 21.79
N ALA A 240 -15.96 -17.45 23.01
CA ALA A 240 -15.12 -16.96 24.08
C ALA A 240 -14.00 -17.94 24.43
N ARG A 241 -14.34 -19.23 24.59
CA ARG A 241 -13.34 -20.29 24.84
C ARG A 241 -12.32 -20.35 23.70
N LYS A 242 -12.77 -20.34 22.44
CA LYS A 242 -11.86 -20.38 21.30
C LYS A 242 -10.95 -19.17 21.27
N LEU A 243 -11.46 -17.95 21.55
CA LEU A 243 -10.65 -16.73 21.63
C LEU A 243 -9.56 -16.84 22.72
N GLN A 244 -9.92 -17.35 23.91
CA GLN A 244 -8.98 -17.50 25.01
C GLN A 244 -7.89 -18.55 24.75
N LEU A 245 -8.23 -19.64 24.05
CA LEU A 245 -7.30 -20.74 23.75
C LEU A 245 -6.36 -20.39 22.58
N ASP A 246 -6.91 -19.83 21.51
CA ASP A 246 -6.16 -19.64 20.27
C ASP A 246 -5.40 -18.28 20.25
N PHE A 247 -5.88 -17.30 21.03
CA PHE A 247 -5.34 -15.93 21.03
C PHE A 247 -5.13 -15.37 22.46
N PRO A 248 -4.41 -16.10 23.33
CA PRO A 248 -4.17 -15.65 24.70
C PRO A 248 -3.34 -14.35 24.70
N GLY A 249 -3.70 -13.41 25.60
CA GLY A 249 -2.95 -12.16 25.76
C GLY A 249 -3.21 -11.06 24.72
N THR A 250 -4.09 -11.30 23.74
CA THR A 250 -4.51 -10.27 22.76
C THR A 250 -5.43 -9.23 23.43
N ASP A 251 -5.55 -8.04 22.79
CA ASP A 251 -6.49 -7.01 23.25
C ASP A 251 -7.93 -7.52 23.22
N GLN A 252 -8.28 -8.36 22.24
CA GLN A 252 -9.59 -8.99 22.11
C GLN A 252 -9.88 -9.95 23.27
N ALA A 253 -8.89 -10.73 23.71
CA ALA A 253 -9.04 -11.60 24.87
C ALA A 253 -9.18 -10.78 26.17
N ARG A 254 -8.47 -9.66 26.30
CA ARG A 254 -8.67 -8.70 27.42
C ARG A 254 -10.05 -8.04 27.38
N ALA A 255 -10.51 -7.62 26.21
CA ALA A 255 -11.83 -7.04 26.02
C ALA A 255 -12.95 -8.05 26.36
N LEU A 256 -12.75 -9.35 26.05
CA LEU A 256 -13.67 -10.42 26.45
C LEU A 256 -13.84 -10.50 27.97
N ALA A 257 -12.75 -10.37 28.74
CA ALA A 257 -12.82 -10.39 30.20
C ALA A 257 -13.67 -9.22 30.74
N ALA A 258 -13.53 -8.03 30.17
CA ALA A 258 -14.35 -6.87 30.48
C ALA A 258 -15.85 -7.09 30.17
N LEU A 259 -16.17 -7.78 29.09
CA LEU A 259 -17.54 -8.16 28.74
C LEU A 259 -18.14 -9.21 29.68
N GLY A 260 -17.33 -10.03 30.36
CA GLY A 260 -17.77 -11.07 31.27
C GLY A 260 -18.09 -10.59 32.70
N ALA A 261 -17.66 -9.38 33.05
CA ALA A 261 -17.85 -8.77 34.36
C ALA A 261 -19.19 -8.01 34.49
N GLY A 262 -20.03 -7.94 33.51
CA GLY A 262 -21.40 -7.44 33.50
C GLY A 262 -22.36 -8.55 33.07
#